data_d775a7a2bd393014a400d0ada20c3723
#
_entry.id   d775a7a2bd393014a400d0ada20c3723
#
_cell.length_a   1.000
_cell.length_b   1.000
_cell.length_c   1.000
_cell.angle_alpha   90.00
_cell.angle_beta   90.00
_cell.angle_gamma   90.00
#
_symmetry.space_group_name_H-M   'P 1'
#
loop_
_entity.id
_entity.type
_entity.pdbx_description
1 polymer ?
#
loop_
_entity_poly.entity_id
_entity_poly.type
_entity_poly.pdbx_seq_one_letter_code
_entity_poly.pdbx_strand_id
1 'polypeptide(L)'
;MSGDYHGSRLALDARRGGVWAALWRYFFRRRIAADACVLDLGAGYGDFINNVVARRRIVVDQWPGIADHVDTGVEAIVGPVSDLRAIADGAVDFAFASNLFEHLPQDVFVATLAEIARTLAPGGTLTILQPNYRYAYREYFDDYTHVAVYSHISLADLLRAHGWEIVEVRPRFLPLTVKSRLPTWPILVAAYLRSPIKPMGKQMLVVARPAA
;
A
#
# COMPACT_ATOMS: atom_id res chain seq x y z
N MET A 1 17.45 0.12 6.11
CA MET A 1 17.93 0.01 4.72
C MET A 1 18.80 1.23 4.43
N SER A 2 20.11 1.06 4.43
CA SER A 2 21.05 2.11 4.06
C SER A 2 21.36 1.93 2.59
N GLY A 3 21.27 2.94 1.81
CA GLY A 3 21.58 2.95 0.39
C GLY A 3 20.47 3.63 -0.39
N ASP A 4 20.81 4.17 -1.50
CA ASP A 4 20.00 4.97 -2.40
C ASP A 4 18.87 4.13 -3.07
N TYR A 5 17.95 3.55 -2.26
CA TYR A 5 16.78 2.79 -2.76
C TYR A 5 15.93 3.70 -3.66
N HIS A 6 15.71 4.93 -3.23
CA HIS A 6 14.91 5.91 -3.98
C HIS A 6 15.58 6.31 -5.29
N GLY A 7 16.91 6.46 -5.31
CA GLY A 7 17.63 6.75 -6.55
C GLY A 7 17.75 5.55 -7.50
N SER A 8 17.81 4.33 -6.97
CA SER A 8 18.09 3.13 -7.78
C SER A 8 16.84 2.35 -8.20
N ARG A 9 15.86 2.19 -7.32
CA ARG A 9 14.68 1.32 -7.54
C ARG A 9 13.35 2.07 -7.61
N LEU A 10 13.18 3.08 -6.76
CA LEU A 10 11.97 3.89 -6.71
C LEU A 10 12.14 5.21 -7.48
N ALA A 11 12.79 5.17 -8.66
CA ALA A 11 12.98 6.37 -9.46
C ALA A 11 11.64 7.07 -9.75
N LEU A 12 11.65 8.40 -9.69
CA LEU A 12 10.51 9.24 -10.08
C LEU A 12 10.11 8.91 -11.53
N ASP A 13 8.89 8.42 -11.70
CA ASP A 13 8.30 8.15 -13.01
C ASP A 13 6.94 8.88 -13.11
N ALA A 14 6.89 9.91 -13.96
CA ALA A 14 5.68 10.72 -14.16
C ALA A 14 4.44 9.89 -14.54
N ARG A 15 4.62 8.67 -15.11
CA ARG A 15 3.51 7.76 -15.42
C ARG A 15 2.83 7.21 -14.17
N ARG A 16 3.53 7.15 -13.03
CA ARG A 16 2.98 6.67 -11.76
C ARG A 16 1.86 7.58 -11.28
N GLY A 17 2.04 8.90 -11.33
CA GLY A 17 1.01 9.86 -10.93
C GLY A 17 -0.32 9.64 -11.67
N GLY A 18 -0.27 9.40 -13.00
CA GLY A 18 -1.48 9.11 -13.78
C GLY A 18 -2.19 7.81 -13.39
N VAL A 19 -1.42 6.77 -13.04
CA VAL A 19 -1.97 5.49 -12.56
C VAL A 19 -2.63 5.68 -11.20
N TRP A 20 -1.97 6.36 -10.26
CA TRP A 20 -2.51 6.58 -8.91
C TRP A 20 -3.74 7.49 -8.91
N ALA A 21 -3.77 8.53 -9.75
CA ALA A 21 -4.96 9.35 -9.96
C ALA A 21 -6.15 8.51 -10.49
N ALA A 22 -5.89 7.59 -11.41
CA ALA A 22 -6.92 6.68 -11.92
C ALA A 22 -7.37 5.66 -10.86
N LEU A 23 -6.44 5.10 -10.07
CA LEU A 23 -6.75 4.20 -8.95
C LEU A 23 -7.60 4.92 -7.91
N TRP A 24 -7.24 6.15 -7.54
CA TRP A 24 -8.07 6.96 -6.67
C TRP A 24 -9.47 7.12 -7.24
N ARG A 25 -9.59 7.66 -8.45
CA ARG A 25 -10.88 8.01 -9.07
C ARG A 25 -11.80 6.81 -9.25
N TYR A 26 -11.26 5.65 -9.67
CA TYR A 26 -12.08 4.51 -10.10
C TYR A 26 -12.14 3.37 -9.10
N PHE A 27 -11.30 3.39 -8.05
CA PHE A 27 -11.27 2.33 -7.05
C PHE A 27 -11.35 2.85 -5.62
N PHE A 28 -10.41 3.68 -5.15
CA PHE A 28 -10.30 4.05 -3.74
C PHE A 28 -11.34 5.07 -3.28
N ARG A 29 -11.71 6.04 -4.11
CA ARG A 29 -12.69 7.10 -3.77
C ARG A 29 -14.03 6.57 -3.25
N ARG A 30 -14.41 5.35 -3.60
CA ARG A 30 -15.67 4.72 -3.14
C ARG A 30 -15.50 3.93 -1.84
N ARG A 31 -14.28 3.80 -1.36
CA ARG A 31 -13.90 3.02 -0.19
C ARG A 31 -13.42 3.89 0.96
N ILE A 32 -13.04 5.12 0.66
CA ILE A 32 -12.51 6.10 1.62
C ILE A 32 -13.50 7.24 1.68
N ALA A 33 -14.09 7.45 2.86
CA ALA A 33 -15.01 8.56 3.10
C ALA A 33 -14.25 9.89 3.12
N ALA A 34 -14.90 10.99 2.74
CA ALA A 34 -14.26 12.30 2.68
C ALA A 34 -13.89 12.86 4.07
N ASP A 35 -14.55 12.38 5.11
CA ASP A 35 -14.28 12.71 6.53
C ASP A 35 -13.32 11.73 7.21
N ALA A 36 -12.79 10.76 6.49
CA ALA A 36 -11.88 9.76 7.03
C ALA A 36 -10.50 10.35 7.40
N CYS A 37 -9.83 9.66 8.33
CA CYS A 37 -8.40 9.75 8.56
C CYS A 37 -7.70 8.60 7.82
N VAL A 38 -6.79 8.93 6.89
CA VAL A 38 -6.07 7.99 6.04
C VAL A 38 -4.61 7.95 6.42
N LEU A 39 -4.08 6.75 6.64
CA LEU A 39 -2.67 6.48 6.92
C LEU A 39 -2.05 5.71 5.74
N ASP A 40 -0.98 6.26 5.16
CA ASP A 40 -0.18 5.63 4.11
C ASP A 40 1.17 5.20 4.68
N LEU A 41 1.45 3.91 4.69
CA LEU A 41 2.63 3.29 5.28
C LEU A 41 3.64 2.95 4.19
N GLY A 42 4.89 3.43 4.34
CA GLY A 42 5.90 3.27 3.30
C GLY A 42 5.53 4.04 2.04
N ALA A 43 5.13 5.30 2.21
CA ALA A 43 4.50 6.11 1.15
C ALA A 43 5.43 6.47 -0.01
N GLY A 44 6.76 6.33 0.14
CA GLY A 44 7.75 6.64 -0.88
C GLY A 44 7.66 8.09 -1.36
N TYR A 45 7.21 8.34 -2.58
CA TYR A 45 6.99 9.69 -3.12
C TYR A 45 5.58 10.25 -2.88
N GLY A 46 4.77 9.64 -2.00
CA GLY A 46 3.43 10.09 -1.71
C GLY A 46 2.41 9.88 -2.85
N ASP A 47 2.72 9.02 -3.81
CA ASP A 47 1.89 8.82 -5.01
C ASP A 47 0.42 8.48 -4.71
N PHE A 48 0.16 7.71 -3.65
CA PHE A 48 -1.21 7.41 -3.23
C PHE A 48 -1.81 8.57 -2.46
N ILE A 49 -1.17 9.01 -1.36
CA ILE A 49 -1.76 9.95 -0.43
C ILE A 49 -2.03 11.33 -1.04
N ASN A 50 -1.22 11.78 -2.01
CA ASN A 50 -1.43 13.05 -2.71
C ASN A 50 -2.70 13.05 -3.60
N ASN A 51 -3.20 11.87 -3.97
CA ASN A 51 -4.46 11.73 -4.69
C ASN A 51 -5.67 11.59 -3.75
N VAL A 52 -5.47 11.31 -2.46
CA VAL A 52 -6.54 11.05 -1.51
C VAL A 52 -7.23 12.34 -1.10
N VAL A 53 -8.56 12.35 -1.16
CA VAL A 53 -9.40 13.43 -0.59
C VAL A 53 -10.01 12.88 0.69
N ALA A 54 -9.50 13.36 1.84
CA ALA A 54 -9.91 12.94 3.17
C ALA A 54 -9.72 14.09 4.16
N ARG A 55 -10.38 14.02 5.31
CA ARG A 55 -10.27 15.03 6.38
C ARG A 55 -8.85 15.12 6.95
N ARG A 56 -8.20 13.98 7.14
CA ARG A 56 -6.83 13.90 7.66
C ARG A 56 -6.03 12.90 6.84
N ARG A 57 -4.82 13.27 6.47
CA ARG A 57 -3.92 12.44 5.67
C ARG A 57 -2.57 12.37 6.37
N ILE A 58 -2.12 11.16 6.67
CA ILE A 58 -0.87 10.89 7.39
C ILE A 58 -0.03 9.95 6.54
N VAL A 59 1.27 10.21 6.46
CA VAL A 59 2.25 9.28 5.91
C VAL A 59 3.28 8.91 6.95
N VAL A 60 3.71 7.66 6.93
CA VAL A 60 4.86 7.19 7.72
C VAL A 60 5.84 6.53 6.77
N ASP A 61 7.05 7.08 6.70
CA ASP A 61 8.14 6.51 5.91
C ASP A 61 9.47 6.71 6.63
N GLN A 62 10.39 5.76 6.52
CA GLN A 62 11.74 5.89 7.07
C GLN A 62 12.64 6.84 6.24
N TRP A 63 12.24 7.14 5.00
CA TRP A 63 12.96 8.05 4.13
C TRP A 63 12.64 9.52 4.48
N PRO A 64 13.63 10.32 4.93
CA PRO A 64 13.38 11.71 5.34
C PRO A 64 12.84 12.59 4.20
N GLY A 65 13.17 12.26 2.94
CA GLY A 65 12.72 13.01 1.77
C GLY A 65 11.21 12.96 1.52
N ILE A 66 10.46 12.10 2.22
CA ILE A 66 8.99 12.05 2.07
C ILE A 66 8.32 13.39 2.32
N ALA A 67 8.83 14.19 3.27
CA ALA A 67 8.25 15.48 3.61
C ALA A 67 8.26 16.49 2.45
N ASP A 68 9.22 16.35 1.51
CA ASP A 68 9.34 17.22 0.34
C ASP A 68 8.46 16.77 -0.84
N HIS A 69 7.83 15.59 -0.73
CA HIS A 69 7.06 14.97 -1.81
C HIS A 69 5.56 14.87 -1.53
N VAL A 70 5.13 15.18 -0.33
CA VAL A 70 3.71 15.19 0.01
C VAL A 70 3.10 16.59 -0.11
N ASP A 71 1.83 16.62 -0.51
CA ASP A 71 1.08 17.86 -0.67
C ASP A 71 0.87 18.58 0.68
N THR A 72 0.69 19.89 0.64
CA THR A 72 0.30 20.70 1.80
C THR A 72 -0.93 20.08 2.49
N GLY A 73 -0.84 19.94 3.82
CA GLY A 73 -1.90 19.35 4.65
C GLY A 73 -1.83 17.83 4.77
N VAL A 74 -0.78 17.18 4.25
CA VAL A 74 -0.41 15.81 4.63
C VAL A 74 0.58 15.86 5.78
N GLU A 75 0.29 15.11 6.85
CA GLU A 75 1.19 14.96 8.00
C GLU A 75 2.26 13.93 7.67
N ALA A 76 3.52 14.33 7.58
CA ALA A 76 4.63 13.42 7.34
C ALA A 76 5.32 13.05 8.67
N ILE A 77 5.37 11.76 8.97
CA ILE A 77 6.09 11.19 10.10
C ILE A 77 7.27 10.40 9.54
N VAL A 78 8.48 10.87 9.83
CA VAL A 78 9.70 10.17 9.42
C VAL A 78 10.09 9.15 10.49
N GLY A 79 9.99 7.87 10.17
CA GLY A 79 10.27 6.79 11.10
C GLY A 79 9.92 5.41 10.56
N PRO A 80 10.23 4.36 11.32
CA PRO A 80 9.87 2.99 10.95
C PRO A 80 8.36 2.79 11.06
N VAL A 81 7.78 2.06 10.12
CA VAL A 81 6.34 1.73 10.11
C VAL A 81 5.89 0.86 11.30
N SER A 82 6.82 0.26 12.01
CA SER A 82 6.58 -0.49 13.25
C SER A 82 6.50 0.39 14.50
N ASP A 83 6.64 1.71 14.36
CA ASP A 83 6.51 2.67 15.46
C ASP A 83 5.51 3.78 15.06
N LEU A 84 4.26 3.58 15.42
CA LEU A 84 3.17 4.53 15.15
C LEU A 84 2.73 5.29 16.41
N ARG A 85 3.58 5.42 17.43
CA ARG A 85 3.25 6.08 18.72
C ARG A 85 2.82 7.54 18.55
N ALA A 86 3.25 8.22 17.48
CA ALA A 86 2.81 9.58 17.17
C ALA A 86 1.33 9.64 16.72
N ILE A 87 0.70 8.50 16.42
CA ILE A 87 -0.70 8.37 16.01
C ILE A 87 -1.48 7.81 17.19
N ALA A 88 -2.54 8.51 17.57
CA ALA A 88 -3.38 8.10 18.69
C ALA A 88 -4.15 6.80 18.38
N ASP A 89 -4.50 6.05 19.43
CA ASP A 89 -5.33 4.85 19.34
C ASP A 89 -6.68 5.19 18.71
N GLY A 90 -7.14 4.34 17.81
CA GLY A 90 -8.44 4.50 17.17
C GLY A 90 -8.60 5.73 16.28
N ALA A 91 -7.51 6.37 15.83
CA ALA A 91 -7.56 7.61 15.07
C ALA A 91 -7.66 7.42 13.54
N VAL A 92 -7.43 6.22 13.02
CA VAL A 92 -7.29 5.92 11.59
C VAL A 92 -8.49 5.13 11.09
N ASP A 93 -9.15 5.61 10.05
CA ASP A 93 -10.27 4.91 9.42
C ASP A 93 -9.81 3.97 8.30
N PHE A 94 -8.72 4.35 7.61
CA PHE A 94 -8.20 3.60 6.48
C PHE A 94 -6.67 3.63 6.49
N ALA A 95 -6.05 2.47 6.70
CA ALA A 95 -4.61 2.27 6.55
C ALA A 95 -4.30 1.63 5.19
N PHE A 96 -3.24 2.10 4.54
CA PHE A 96 -2.78 1.62 3.26
C PHE A 96 -1.29 1.28 3.30
N ALA A 97 -0.91 0.20 2.66
CA ALA A 97 0.48 -0.17 2.43
C ALA A 97 0.65 -0.70 1.01
N SER A 98 1.55 -0.11 0.25
CA SER A 98 1.83 -0.51 -1.12
C SER A 98 3.29 -0.88 -1.33
N ASN A 99 3.55 -2.13 -1.71
CA ASN A 99 4.90 -2.65 -1.93
C ASN A 99 5.83 -2.36 -0.73
N LEU A 100 5.37 -2.73 0.45
CA LEU A 100 6.05 -2.48 1.72
C LEU A 100 6.44 -3.79 2.43
N PHE A 101 5.48 -4.69 2.64
CA PHE A 101 5.68 -5.81 3.54
C PHE A 101 6.62 -6.89 2.99
N GLU A 102 6.81 -6.97 1.69
CA GLU A 102 7.83 -7.81 1.07
C GLU A 102 9.27 -7.38 1.38
N HIS A 103 9.43 -6.13 1.81
CA HIS A 103 10.72 -5.55 2.22
C HIS A 103 11.00 -5.65 3.71
N LEU A 104 10.04 -6.13 4.50
CA LEU A 104 10.16 -6.23 5.95
C LEU A 104 10.43 -7.67 6.39
N PRO A 105 11.35 -7.90 7.34
CA PRO A 105 11.41 -9.13 8.08
C PRO A 105 10.04 -9.44 8.71
N GLN A 106 9.72 -10.72 8.88
CA GLN A 106 8.39 -11.14 9.34
C GLN A 106 8.06 -10.62 10.74
N ASP A 107 9.03 -10.58 11.65
CA ASP A 107 8.87 -10.03 12.99
C ASP A 107 8.54 -8.53 12.97
N VAL A 108 9.19 -7.76 12.09
CA VAL A 108 8.90 -6.33 11.89
C VAL A 108 7.51 -6.17 11.28
N PHE A 109 7.12 -7.03 10.34
CA PHE A 109 5.77 -7.00 9.78
C PHE A 109 4.72 -7.25 10.87
N VAL A 110 4.92 -8.27 11.72
CA VAL A 110 3.99 -8.58 12.82
C VAL A 110 3.90 -7.42 13.82
N ALA A 111 5.03 -6.81 14.20
CA ALA A 111 5.04 -5.63 15.04
C ALA A 111 4.27 -4.46 14.39
N THR A 112 4.45 -4.26 13.09
CA THR A 112 3.71 -3.24 12.32
C THR A 112 2.20 -3.51 12.32
N LEU A 113 1.78 -4.76 12.19
CA LEU A 113 0.35 -5.13 12.26
C LEU A 113 -0.27 -4.78 13.62
N ALA A 114 0.47 -4.97 14.73
CA ALA A 114 0.00 -4.61 16.07
C ALA A 114 -0.20 -3.09 16.21
N GLU A 115 0.74 -2.30 15.72
CA GLU A 115 0.65 -0.84 15.73
C GLU A 115 -0.50 -0.33 14.82
N ILE A 116 -0.67 -0.93 13.64
CA ILE A 116 -1.81 -0.59 12.76
C ILE A 116 -3.13 -0.93 13.48
N ALA A 117 -3.24 -2.11 14.10
CA ALA A 117 -4.45 -2.51 14.81
C ALA A 117 -4.79 -1.54 15.95
N ARG A 118 -3.79 -1.06 16.70
CA ARG A 118 -3.97 -0.06 17.75
C ARG A 118 -4.50 1.27 17.20
N THR A 119 -3.96 1.71 16.07
CA THR A 119 -4.31 3.03 15.50
C THR A 119 -5.64 3.03 14.74
N LEU A 120 -6.13 1.85 14.28
CA LEU A 120 -7.39 1.77 13.55
C LEU A 120 -8.60 2.04 14.46
N ALA A 121 -9.47 2.90 13.99
CA ALA A 121 -10.79 3.14 14.58
C ALA A 121 -11.68 1.89 14.50
N PRO A 122 -12.71 1.76 15.34
CA PRO A 122 -13.70 0.69 15.19
C PRO A 122 -14.28 0.66 13.77
N GLY A 123 -14.15 -0.48 13.10
CA GLY A 123 -14.53 -0.63 11.69
C GLY A 123 -13.50 -0.17 10.66
N GLY A 124 -12.39 0.40 11.10
CA GLY A 124 -11.27 0.77 10.24
C GLY A 124 -10.63 -0.44 9.56
N THR A 125 -9.97 -0.20 8.43
CA THR A 125 -9.41 -1.28 7.60
C THR A 125 -7.97 -1.00 7.18
N LEU A 126 -7.21 -2.08 7.02
CA LEU A 126 -5.90 -2.10 6.35
C LEU A 126 -6.08 -2.65 4.93
N THR A 127 -5.60 -1.91 3.95
CA THR A 127 -5.50 -2.36 2.56
C THR A 127 -4.05 -2.54 2.17
N ILE A 128 -3.68 -3.74 1.75
CA ILE A 128 -2.34 -4.12 1.31
C ILE A 128 -2.35 -4.34 -0.19
N LEU A 129 -1.46 -3.65 -0.90
CA LEU A 129 -1.21 -3.82 -2.33
C LEU A 129 0.25 -4.19 -2.54
N GLN A 130 0.54 -5.41 -2.97
CA GLN A 130 1.91 -5.87 -3.14
C GLN A 130 2.04 -7.01 -4.16
N PRO A 131 3.27 -7.37 -4.60
CA PRO A 131 3.49 -8.50 -5.49
C PRO A 131 2.94 -9.78 -4.92
N ASN A 132 2.18 -10.52 -5.74
CA ASN A 132 1.75 -11.86 -5.42
C ASN A 132 2.76 -12.85 -5.98
N TYR A 133 3.59 -13.46 -5.13
CA TYR A 133 4.62 -14.38 -5.56
C TYR A 133 4.11 -15.49 -6.49
N ARG A 134 2.89 -15.97 -6.28
CA ARG A 134 2.28 -17.00 -7.13
C ARG A 134 2.21 -16.61 -8.61
N TYR A 135 2.15 -15.31 -8.92
CA TYR A 135 2.05 -14.79 -10.30
C TYR A 135 3.25 -13.95 -10.71
N ALA A 136 4.10 -13.56 -9.74
CA ALA A 136 5.26 -12.69 -9.95
C ALA A 136 6.61 -13.41 -9.71
N TYR A 137 6.62 -14.73 -9.51
CA TYR A 137 7.79 -15.48 -9.04
C TYR A 137 9.04 -15.32 -9.92
N ARG A 138 8.85 -15.07 -11.21
CA ARG A 138 9.96 -14.92 -12.15
C ARG A 138 10.73 -13.61 -11.93
N GLU A 139 10.02 -12.54 -11.63
CA GLU A 139 10.56 -11.18 -11.49
C GLU A 139 10.63 -10.73 -10.03
N TYR A 140 10.21 -11.58 -9.09
CA TYR A 140 10.08 -11.19 -7.68
C TYR A 140 11.39 -10.74 -7.08
N PHE A 141 12.46 -11.47 -7.35
CA PHE A 141 13.80 -11.18 -6.85
C PHE A 141 14.66 -10.36 -7.83
N ASP A 142 14.06 -9.80 -8.90
CA ASP A 142 14.70 -8.71 -9.65
C ASP A 142 14.85 -7.46 -8.79
N ASP A 143 14.06 -7.36 -7.72
CA ASP A 143 14.27 -6.43 -6.63
C ASP A 143 15.00 -7.13 -5.48
N TYR A 144 16.30 -6.80 -5.32
CA TYR A 144 17.16 -7.39 -4.31
C TYR A 144 16.77 -7.04 -2.86
N THR A 145 15.87 -6.09 -2.68
CA THR A 145 15.39 -5.65 -1.36
C THR A 145 14.18 -6.44 -0.86
N HIS A 146 13.64 -7.35 -1.67
CA HIS A 146 12.62 -8.30 -1.22
C HIS A 146 13.24 -9.35 -0.29
N VAL A 147 12.85 -9.34 0.96
CA VAL A 147 13.34 -10.25 2.00
C VAL A 147 12.29 -11.27 2.42
N ALA A 148 11.01 -11.02 2.12
CA ALA A 148 9.90 -11.90 2.46
C ALA A 148 9.06 -12.25 1.23
N VAL A 149 8.48 -13.46 1.21
CA VAL A 149 7.72 -13.99 0.08
C VAL A 149 6.28 -14.24 0.51
N TYR A 150 5.34 -13.53 -0.14
CA TYR A 150 3.92 -13.69 0.12
C TYR A 150 3.13 -14.02 -1.15
N SER A 151 2.30 -15.05 -1.07
CA SER A 151 1.16 -15.22 -1.96
C SER A 151 -0.08 -14.62 -1.29
N HIS A 152 -1.16 -14.42 -2.05
CA HIS A 152 -2.43 -14.00 -1.49
C HIS A 152 -2.99 -14.99 -0.45
N ILE A 153 -2.57 -16.27 -0.50
CA ILE A 153 -2.96 -17.30 0.46
C ILE A 153 -2.14 -17.11 1.74
N SER A 154 -0.79 -17.16 1.64
CA SER A 154 0.07 -17.07 2.81
C SER A 154 -0.03 -15.72 3.53
N LEU A 155 -0.27 -14.63 2.79
CA LEU A 155 -0.54 -13.32 3.40
C LEU A 155 -1.85 -13.32 4.20
N ALA A 156 -2.92 -13.87 3.62
CA ALA A 156 -4.21 -13.98 4.33
C ALA A 156 -4.11 -14.88 5.56
N ASP A 157 -3.35 -15.98 5.49
CA ASP A 157 -3.16 -16.89 6.61
C ASP A 157 -2.32 -16.23 7.72
N LEU A 158 -1.26 -15.48 7.37
CA LEU A 158 -0.47 -14.72 8.33
C LEU A 158 -1.33 -13.67 9.04
N LEU A 159 -2.14 -12.91 8.30
CA LEU A 159 -3.04 -11.93 8.87
C LEU A 159 -4.02 -12.58 9.87
N ARG A 160 -4.66 -13.69 9.50
CA ARG A 160 -5.56 -14.44 10.40
C ARG A 160 -4.85 -14.93 11.66
N ALA A 161 -3.64 -15.47 11.52
CA ALA A 161 -2.84 -15.95 12.63
C ALA A 161 -2.48 -14.86 13.65
N HIS A 162 -2.51 -13.59 13.21
CA HIS A 162 -2.24 -12.43 14.04
C HIS A 162 -3.48 -11.57 14.36
N GLY A 163 -4.67 -12.20 14.40
CA GLY A 163 -5.89 -11.56 14.88
C GLY A 163 -6.56 -10.61 13.88
N TRP A 164 -6.39 -10.87 12.57
CA TRP A 164 -7.05 -10.10 11.53
C TRP A 164 -8.13 -10.90 10.80
N GLU A 165 -9.25 -10.28 10.53
CA GLU A 165 -10.30 -10.79 9.65
C GLU A 165 -10.05 -10.30 8.22
N ILE A 166 -10.15 -11.22 7.26
CA ILE A 166 -9.99 -10.89 5.83
C ILE A 166 -11.34 -10.45 5.26
N VAL A 167 -11.40 -9.21 4.81
CA VAL A 167 -12.60 -8.60 4.22
C VAL A 167 -12.66 -8.84 2.70
N GLU A 168 -11.51 -8.70 2.01
CA GLU A 168 -11.44 -8.86 0.55
C GLU A 168 -10.06 -9.40 0.14
N VAL A 169 -10.03 -10.30 -0.83
CA VAL A 169 -8.81 -10.75 -1.50
C VAL A 169 -9.00 -10.68 -3.00
N ARG A 170 -8.11 -9.94 -3.66
CA ARG A 170 -7.95 -9.94 -5.12
C ARG A 170 -6.58 -10.49 -5.48
N PRO A 171 -6.47 -11.76 -5.85
CA PRO A 171 -5.19 -12.40 -6.15
C PRO A 171 -4.42 -11.76 -7.31
N ARG A 172 -5.15 -11.14 -8.25
CA ARG A 172 -4.64 -10.40 -9.40
C ARG A 172 -5.36 -9.05 -9.45
N PHE A 173 -4.70 -8.00 -9.01
CA PHE A 173 -5.29 -6.66 -8.98
C PHE A 173 -4.66 -5.74 -10.02
N LEU A 174 -3.32 -5.61 -10.01
CA LEU A 174 -2.59 -4.75 -10.96
C LEU A 174 -1.42 -5.51 -11.60
N PRO A 175 -0.89 -5.05 -12.74
CA PRO A 175 0.42 -5.43 -13.22
C PRO A 175 1.52 -5.10 -12.20
N LEU A 176 2.62 -5.88 -12.19
CA LEU A 176 3.71 -5.68 -11.23
C LEU A 176 4.43 -4.33 -11.39
N THR A 177 4.47 -3.80 -12.58
CA THR A 177 5.24 -2.59 -12.87
C THR A 177 4.55 -1.69 -13.89
N VAL A 178 4.68 -0.38 -13.68
CA VAL A 178 4.33 0.65 -14.67
C VAL A 178 5.34 0.73 -15.83
N LYS A 179 6.48 0.02 -15.74
CA LYS A 179 7.46 -0.11 -16.83
C LYS A 179 6.91 -0.88 -18.05
N SER A 180 5.66 -1.39 -17.96
CA SER A 180 4.97 -1.95 -19.12
C SER A 180 4.83 -0.88 -20.21
N ARG A 181 5.00 -1.28 -21.48
CA ARG A 181 4.79 -0.40 -22.63
C ARG A 181 3.31 -0.01 -22.86
N LEU A 182 2.40 -0.48 -22.00
CA LEU A 182 0.99 -0.15 -22.08
C LEU A 182 0.76 1.31 -21.68
N PRO A 183 -0.07 2.05 -22.44
CA PRO A 183 -0.42 3.41 -22.07
C PRO A 183 -1.13 3.42 -20.70
N THR A 184 -0.73 4.34 -19.84
CA THR A 184 -1.32 4.54 -18.50
C THR A 184 -2.50 5.51 -18.53
N TRP A 185 -3.23 5.59 -19.64
CA TRP A 185 -4.39 6.45 -19.77
C TRP A 185 -5.46 6.08 -18.75
N PRO A 186 -6.06 7.06 -18.06
CA PRO A 186 -7.02 6.80 -16.99
C PRO A 186 -8.18 5.88 -17.40
N ILE A 187 -8.64 6.00 -18.64
CA ILE A 187 -9.73 5.16 -19.17
C ILE A 187 -9.31 3.68 -19.31
N LEU A 188 -8.06 3.41 -19.67
CA LEU A 188 -7.54 2.04 -19.76
C LEU A 188 -7.35 1.43 -18.37
N VAL A 189 -6.88 2.22 -17.41
CA VAL A 189 -6.81 1.78 -16.00
C VAL A 189 -8.22 1.49 -15.48
N ALA A 190 -9.20 2.34 -15.77
CA ALA A 190 -10.59 2.11 -15.39
C ALA A 190 -11.17 0.84 -16.01
N ALA A 191 -10.93 0.61 -17.30
CA ALA A 191 -11.34 -0.59 -18.00
C ALA A 191 -10.68 -1.85 -17.41
N TYR A 192 -9.37 -1.78 -17.15
CA TYR A 192 -8.63 -2.85 -16.49
C TYR A 192 -9.19 -3.17 -15.12
N LEU A 193 -9.47 -2.16 -14.28
CA LEU A 193 -10.02 -2.36 -12.93
C LEU A 193 -11.40 -3.04 -12.95
N ARG A 194 -12.22 -2.78 -13.99
CA ARG A 194 -13.55 -3.37 -14.15
C ARG A 194 -13.53 -4.74 -14.82
N SER A 195 -12.49 -5.03 -15.60
CA SER A 195 -12.38 -6.31 -16.31
C SER A 195 -12.32 -7.49 -15.34
N PRO A 196 -13.05 -8.58 -15.55
CA PRO A 196 -12.88 -9.82 -14.80
C PRO A 196 -11.56 -10.52 -15.14
N ILE A 197 -11.02 -10.28 -16.35
CA ILE A 197 -9.75 -10.83 -16.80
C ILE A 197 -8.65 -9.80 -16.49
N LYS A 198 -7.61 -10.23 -15.77
CA LYS A 198 -6.48 -9.39 -15.33
C LYS A 198 -5.18 -9.84 -16.04
N PRO A 199 -5.01 -9.53 -17.34
CA PRO A 199 -3.77 -9.89 -18.03
C PRO A 199 -2.59 -9.25 -17.30
N MET A 200 -1.50 -9.99 -17.15
CA MET A 200 -0.29 -9.55 -16.42
C MET A 200 -0.54 -9.08 -14.97
N GLY A 201 -1.71 -9.35 -14.38
CA GLY A 201 -2.01 -9.04 -12.99
C GLY A 201 -1.13 -9.85 -12.06
N LYS A 202 -0.10 -9.23 -11.50
CA LYS A 202 0.92 -9.85 -10.65
C LYS A 202 0.91 -9.31 -9.23
N GLN A 203 0.27 -8.16 -9.00
CA GLN A 203 0.02 -7.63 -7.67
C GLN A 203 -1.32 -8.13 -7.14
N MET A 204 -1.35 -8.44 -5.85
CA MET A 204 -2.56 -8.72 -5.11
C MET A 204 -3.03 -7.48 -4.34
N LEU A 205 -4.32 -7.47 -4.03
CA LEU A 205 -4.90 -6.55 -3.06
C LEU A 205 -5.58 -7.39 -1.99
N VAL A 206 -5.25 -7.11 -0.73
CA VAL A 206 -5.86 -7.72 0.45
C VAL A 206 -6.39 -6.62 1.34
N VAL A 207 -7.66 -6.73 1.74
CA VAL A 207 -8.27 -5.84 2.73
C VAL A 207 -8.57 -6.66 3.97
N ALA A 208 -8.12 -6.15 5.12
CA ALA A 208 -8.30 -6.81 6.41
C ALA A 208 -8.70 -5.77 7.48
N ARG A 209 -9.25 -6.26 8.58
CA ARG A 209 -9.55 -5.47 9.78
C ARG A 209 -9.17 -6.28 11.02
N PRO A 210 -8.89 -5.64 12.16
CA PRO A 210 -8.73 -6.37 13.41
C PRO A 210 -9.96 -7.23 13.69
N ALA A 211 -9.76 -8.49 14.11
CA ALA A 211 -10.85 -9.34 14.59
C ALA A 211 -11.42 -8.75 15.89
N ALA A 212 -12.73 -8.88 16.08
CA ALA A 212 -13.43 -8.38 17.25
C ALA A 212 -13.03 -9.14 18.52
#